data_c494588abac7a15bcb745e510b9b811f
#
_entry.id   c494588abac7a15bcb745e510b9b811f
#
_cell.length_a   1.000
_cell.length_b   1.000
_cell.length_c   1.000
_cell.angle_alpha   90.00
_cell.angle_beta   90.00
_cell.angle_gamma   90.00
#
_symmetry.space_group_name_H-M   'P 1'
#
loop_
_entity.id
_entity.type
_entity.pdbx_description
1 polymer ?
#
loop_
_entity_poly.entity_id
_entity_poly.type
_entity_poly.pdbx_seq_one_letter_code
_entity_poly.pdbx_strand_id
1 'polypeptide(L)'
;GWSLGMYMSGFFPCMMFGIAGAALAMVQTAKNKKAAIGLVVSAAICAFVCGVTEPFEFGFMFLCFPLYIVYAALYGIFTIITYYAGFRAGFCFSAGATDLVFSASLPAAANTWMIIPLGIAAFVVFYLVFRFAITKFDLKTPGREDEDEEAAEANITLANNDYTAIAKGVLAAVGGKDNVANVDYCA
;
A
#
# COMPACT_ATOMS: atom_id res chain seq x y z
N GLY A 1 24.37 -15.32 5.23
CA GLY A 1 24.36 -15.41 6.68
C GLY A 1 23.06 -14.97 7.29
N TRP A 2 22.79 -15.47 8.48
CA TRP A 2 21.58 -15.23 9.28
C TRP A 2 21.35 -13.73 9.61
N SER A 3 22.41 -12.92 9.61
CA SER A 3 22.36 -11.49 9.93
C SER A 3 21.61 -10.65 8.90
N LEU A 4 21.67 -10.97 7.61
CA LEU A 4 21.03 -10.18 6.57
C LEU A 4 19.50 -10.30 6.62
N GLY A 5 18.96 -11.50 6.89
CA GLY A 5 17.51 -11.71 7.02
C GLY A 5 16.86 -10.97 8.19
N MET A 6 17.63 -10.62 9.23
CA MET A 6 17.11 -9.89 10.39
C MET A 6 16.64 -8.47 10.03
N TYR A 7 17.35 -7.79 9.14
CA TYR A 7 17.01 -6.41 8.75
C TYR A 7 15.71 -6.33 7.93
N MET A 8 15.43 -7.37 7.14
CA MET A 8 14.24 -7.41 6.29
C MET A 8 12.98 -7.87 7.05
N SER A 9 13.13 -8.45 8.25
CA SER A 9 11.98 -8.91 9.04
C SER A 9 11.02 -7.78 9.44
N GLY A 10 11.48 -6.53 9.49
CA GLY A 10 10.68 -5.36 9.78
C GLY A 10 9.61 -5.04 8.74
N PHE A 11 9.68 -5.62 7.55
CA PHE A 11 8.64 -5.46 6.54
C PHE A 11 7.34 -6.16 6.93
N PHE A 12 7.38 -7.29 7.63
CA PHE A 12 6.17 -8.03 8.02
C PHE A 12 5.16 -7.18 8.82
N PRO A 13 5.50 -6.54 9.95
CA PRO A 13 4.53 -5.73 10.69
C PRO A 13 4.05 -4.52 9.87
N CYS A 14 4.89 -3.94 9.02
CA CYS A 14 4.52 -2.80 8.19
C CYS A 14 3.55 -3.19 7.07
N MET A 15 3.90 -4.20 6.26
CA MET A 15 3.10 -4.63 5.11
C MET A 15 1.78 -5.26 5.52
N MET A 16 1.78 -6.08 6.58
CA MET A 16 0.56 -6.75 7.02
C MET A 16 -0.35 -5.81 7.81
N PHE A 17 0.17 -5.09 8.78
CA PHE A 17 -0.64 -4.33 9.73
C PHE A 17 -0.54 -2.82 9.54
N GLY A 18 0.64 -2.28 9.24
CA GLY A 18 0.84 -0.86 9.01
C GLY A 18 -0.02 -0.34 7.85
N ILE A 19 0.01 -1.04 6.71
CA ILE A 19 -0.83 -0.71 5.55
C ILE A 19 -2.31 -0.78 5.90
N ALA A 20 -2.75 -1.80 6.67
CA ALA A 20 -4.14 -1.88 7.11
C ALA A 20 -4.55 -0.68 7.97
N GLY A 21 -3.67 -0.19 8.84
CA GLY A 21 -3.89 1.02 9.63
C GLY A 21 -3.99 2.28 8.76
N ALA A 22 -3.06 2.45 7.82
CA ALA A 22 -3.06 3.56 6.87
C ALA A 22 -4.31 3.54 5.97
N ALA A 23 -4.69 2.36 5.49
CA ALA A 23 -5.90 2.13 4.70
C ALA A 23 -7.17 2.54 5.45
N LEU A 24 -7.29 2.15 6.72
CA LEU A 24 -8.41 2.55 7.56
C LEU A 24 -8.48 4.08 7.74
N ALA A 25 -7.33 4.72 7.95
CA ALA A 25 -7.26 6.18 8.05
C ALA A 25 -7.73 6.87 6.76
N MET A 26 -7.29 6.38 5.60
CA MET A 26 -7.72 6.91 4.29
C MET A 26 -9.22 6.75 4.08
N VAL A 27 -9.78 5.55 4.31
CA VAL A 27 -11.21 5.29 4.17
C VAL A 27 -12.07 6.16 5.09
N GLN A 28 -11.62 6.34 6.34
CA GLN A 28 -12.37 7.17 7.30
C GLN A 28 -12.35 8.66 6.96
N THR A 29 -11.29 9.14 6.33
CA THR A 29 -11.12 10.53 5.93
C THR A 29 -11.62 10.81 4.51
N ALA A 30 -11.93 9.79 3.71
CA ALA A 30 -12.41 9.93 2.34
C ALA A 30 -13.75 10.65 2.27
N LYS A 31 -13.92 11.51 1.26
CA LYS A 31 -15.19 12.14 0.88
C LYS A 31 -16.08 11.13 0.15
N ASN A 32 -15.52 10.46 -0.87
CA ASN A 32 -16.16 9.34 -1.55
C ASN A 32 -15.69 8.00 -0.95
N LYS A 33 -16.42 7.53 0.05
CA LYS A 33 -16.06 6.30 0.76
C LYS A 33 -16.17 5.04 -0.11
N LYS A 34 -17.05 5.01 -1.11
CA LYS A 34 -17.23 3.82 -1.97
C LYS A 34 -16.00 3.60 -2.84
N ALA A 35 -15.49 4.67 -3.49
CA ALA A 35 -14.27 4.61 -4.29
C ALA A 35 -13.07 4.23 -3.41
N ALA A 36 -12.89 4.90 -2.26
CA ALA A 36 -11.82 4.60 -1.33
C ALA A 36 -11.84 3.15 -0.82
N ILE A 37 -13.00 2.61 -0.45
CA ILE A 37 -13.12 1.23 0.02
C ILE A 37 -12.72 0.25 -1.08
N GLY A 38 -13.22 0.43 -2.30
CA GLY A 38 -12.93 -0.47 -3.42
C GLY A 38 -11.44 -0.59 -3.70
N LEU A 39 -10.74 0.52 -3.78
CA LEU A 39 -9.31 0.55 -4.07
C LEU A 39 -8.45 0.20 -2.84
N VAL A 40 -8.65 0.92 -1.76
CA VAL A 40 -7.72 0.90 -0.61
C VAL A 40 -7.84 -0.38 0.21
N VAL A 41 -9.07 -0.89 0.41
CA VAL A 41 -9.27 -2.12 1.20
C VAL A 41 -8.81 -3.35 0.44
N SER A 42 -9.09 -3.43 -0.86
CA SER A 42 -8.59 -4.55 -1.69
C SER A 42 -7.06 -4.58 -1.74
N ALA A 43 -6.42 -3.41 -1.89
CA ALA A 43 -4.97 -3.29 -1.84
C ALA A 43 -4.39 -3.67 -0.46
N ALA A 44 -5.04 -3.27 0.64
CA ALA A 44 -4.62 -3.64 1.99
C ALA A 44 -4.74 -5.16 2.26
N ILE A 45 -5.79 -5.81 1.75
CA ILE A 45 -5.93 -7.27 1.82
C ILE A 45 -4.83 -7.96 1.03
N CYS A 46 -4.52 -7.47 -0.18
CA CYS A 46 -3.43 -7.99 -1.00
C CYS A 46 -2.09 -7.86 -0.29
N ALA A 47 -1.81 -6.72 0.31
CA ALA A 47 -0.60 -6.48 1.11
C ALA A 47 -0.53 -7.42 2.32
N PHE A 48 -1.63 -7.61 3.04
CA PHE A 48 -1.67 -8.48 4.21
C PHE A 48 -1.42 -9.95 3.85
N VAL A 49 -2.08 -10.46 2.82
CA VAL A 49 -2.01 -11.89 2.45
C VAL A 49 -0.72 -12.19 1.70
N CYS A 50 -0.43 -11.46 0.64
CA CYS A 50 0.67 -11.75 -0.29
C CYS A 50 1.89 -10.85 -0.08
N GLY A 51 1.78 -9.76 0.69
CA GLY A 51 2.85 -8.76 0.80
C GLY A 51 3.00 -7.87 -0.44
N VAL A 52 2.03 -7.84 -1.35
CA VAL A 52 2.04 -6.97 -2.54
C VAL A 52 1.48 -5.62 -2.17
N THR A 53 2.33 -4.60 -2.09
CA THR A 53 2.01 -3.28 -1.54
C THR A 53 1.81 -2.22 -2.62
N GLU A 54 2.25 -2.48 -3.84
CA GLU A 54 2.25 -1.54 -4.97
C GLU A 54 0.85 -0.96 -5.27
N PRO A 55 -0.24 -1.74 -5.27
CA PRO A 55 -1.57 -1.17 -5.51
C PRO A 55 -1.97 -0.14 -4.46
N PHE A 56 -1.54 -0.33 -3.20
CA PHE A 56 -1.76 0.62 -2.13
C PHE A 56 -0.84 1.84 -2.26
N GLU A 57 0.45 1.61 -2.44
CA GLU A 57 1.48 2.65 -2.48
C GLU A 57 1.27 3.61 -3.65
N PHE A 58 1.09 3.08 -4.84
CA PHE A 58 0.86 3.90 -6.04
C PHE A 58 -0.47 4.65 -5.98
N GLY A 59 -1.49 4.06 -5.32
CA GLY A 59 -2.79 4.71 -5.14
C GLY A 59 -2.72 6.04 -4.40
N PHE A 60 -1.73 6.27 -3.53
CA PHE A 60 -1.60 7.56 -2.83
C PHE A 60 -0.29 8.30 -3.11
N MET A 61 0.76 7.61 -3.55
CA MET A 61 2.07 8.22 -3.81
C MET A 61 1.97 9.33 -4.87
N PHE A 62 1.24 9.08 -5.95
CA PHE A 62 1.05 10.07 -7.01
C PHE A 62 0.12 11.22 -6.61
N LEU A 63 -0.83 10.97 -5.72
CA LEU A 63 -1.74 12.00 -5.20
C LEU A 63 -1.05 12.89 -4.15
N CYS A 64 -0.23 12.29 -3.29
CA CYS A 64 0.42 12.99 -2.19
C CYS A 64 1.81 12.43 -1.86
N PHE A 65 2.82 12.84 -2.61
CA PHE A 65 4.20 12.43 -2.41
C PHE A 65 4.77 12.73 -1.00
N PRO A 66 4.45 13.86 -0.34
CA PRO A 66 4.90 14.08 1.05
C PRO A 66 4.40 13.01 2.03
N LEU A 67 3.18 12.51 1.85
CA LEU A 67 2.64 11.43 2.67
C LEU A 67 3.40 10.12 2.46
N TYR A 68 3.86 9.88 1.22
CA TYR A 68 4.71 8.73 0.90
C TYR A 68 6.08 8.79 1.61
N ILE A 69 6.68 9.97 1.74
CA ILE A 69 7.92 10.15 2.53
C ILE A 69 7.69 9.78 4.00
N VAL A 70 6.58 10.21 4.59
CA VAL A 70 6.21 9.86 5.97
C VAL A 70 6.02 8.34 6.10
N TYR A 71 5.36 7.72 5.14
CA TYR A 71 5.18 6.28 5.06
C TYR A 71 6.53 5.53 5.04
N ALA A 72 7.45 5.94 4.17
CA ALA A 72 8.79 5.35 4.09
C ALA A 72 9.59 5.51 5.40
N ALA A 73 9.48 6.66 6.05
CA ALA A 73 10.11 6.91 7.35
C ALA A 73 9.55 5.96 8.45
N LEU A 74 8.25 5.72 8.47
CA LEU A 74 7.62 4.76 9.37
C LEU A 74 8.14 3.34 9.16
N TYR A 75 8.32 2.92 7.90
CA TYR A 75 8.95 1.63 7.58
C TYR A 75 10.34 1.51 8.18
N GLY A 76 11.17 2.53 8.00
CA GLY A 76 12.51 2.57 8.58
C GLY A 76 12.51 2.43 10.10
N ILE A 77 11.61 3.17 10.78
CA ILE A 77 11.46 3.13 12.24
C ILE A 77 11.04 1.73 12.69
N PHE A 78 10.01 1.14 12.07
CA PHE A 78 9.54 -0.19 12.43
C PHE A 78 10.55 -1.29 12.12
N THR A 79 11.35 -1.13 11.07
CA THR A 79 12.47 -2.05 10.78
C THR A 79 13.48 -2.05 11.92
N ILE A 80 13.84 -0.88 12.46
CA ILE A 80 14.72 -0.75 13.62
C ILE A 80 14.09 -1.39 14.86
N ILE A 81 12.83 -1.07 15.17
CA ILE A 81 12.11 -1.62 16.32
C ILE A 81 12.05 -3.15 16.24
N THR A 82 11.71 -3.69 15.07
CA THR A 82 11.60 -5.14 14.84
C THR A 82 12.94 -5.85 15.02
N TYR A 83 14.02 -5.23 14.56
CA TYR A 83 15.38 -5.73 14.75
C TYR A 83 15.72 -5.87 16.25
N TYR A 84 15.51 -4.82 17.04
CA TYR A 84 15.79 -4.86 18.48
C TYR A 84 14.82 -5.75 19.26
N ALA A 85 13.60 -5.92 18.80
CA ALA A 85 12.64 -6.84 19.37
C ALA A 85 13.04 -8.33 19.17
N GLY A 86 13.98 -8.60 18.26
CA GLY A 86 14.47 -9.95 17.98
C GLY A 86 13.47 -10.81 17.20
N PHE A 87 12.46 -10.20 16.57
CA PHE A 87 11.61 -10.89 15.61
C PHE A 87 12.39 -11.22 14.35
N ARG A 88 12.29 -12.47 13.91
CA ARG A 88 12.95 -12.91 12.70
C ARG A 88 12.08 -13.89 11.93
N ALA A 89 11.71 -13.48 10.72
CA ALA A 89 11.04 -14.29 9.72
C ALA A 89 11.65 -13.96 8.35
N GLY A 90 11.61 -14.90 7.44
CA GLY A 90 12.06 -14.72 6.07
C GLY A 90 10.88 -14.73 5.10
N PHE A 91 11.11 -14.24 3.90
CA PHE A 91 10.17 -14.37 2.79
C PHE A 91 10.92 -14.71 1.50
N CYS A 92 10.24 -15.43 0.63
CA CYS A 92 10.74 -15.76 -0.70
C CYS A 92 10.17 -14.82 -1.75
N PHE A 93 8.90 -14.47 -1.61
CA PHE A 93 8.20 -13.55 -2.49
C PHE A 93 8.08 -12.17 -1.85
N SER A 94 7.32 -12.06 -0.77
CA SER A 94 7.15 -10.80 -0.03
C SER A 94 6.68 -11.01 1.41
N ALA A 95 6.77 -9.97 2.25
CA ALA A 95 6.49 -10.05 3.68
C ALA A 95 4.98 -10.03 4.00
N GLY A 96 4.24 -11.00 3.46
CA GLY A 96 2.83 -11.23 3.74
C GLY A 96 2.59 -12.43 4.64
N ALA A 97 1.32 -12.67 4.96
CA ALA A 97 0.90 -13.78 5.82
C ALA A 97 1.29 -15.14 5.27
N THR A 98 1.28 -15.32 3.96
CA THR A 98 1.68 -16.57 3.30
C THR A 98 3.13 -16.92 3.60
N ASP A 99 4.05 -16.00 3.35
CA ASP A 99 5.47 -16.22 3.62
C ASP A 99 5.76 -16.32 5.12
N LEU A 100 5.05 -15.56 5.95
CA LEU A 100 5.17 -15.68 7.41
C LEU A 100 4.84 -17.09 7.90
N VAL A 101 3.73 -17.67 7.45
CA VAL A 101 3.33 -19.04 7.82
C VAL A 101 4.38 -20.05 7.39
N PHE A 102 4.86 -19.96 6.15
CA PHE A 102 5.89 -20.88 5.66
C PHE A 102 7.24 -20.71 6.37
N SER A 103 7.63 -19.47 6.66
CA SER A 103 8.92 -19.20 7.30
C SER A 103 8.91 -19.45 8.81
N ALA A 104 7.77 -19.44 9.49
CA ALA A 104 7.67 -19.57 10.93
C ALA A 104 8.21 -20.92 11.46
N SER A 105 8.16 -21.97 10.65
CA SER A 105 8.68 -23.30 10.98
C SER A 105 10.16 -23.51 10.68
N LEU A 106 10.82 -22.54 10.04
CA LEU A 106 12.21 -22.67 9.64
C LEU A 106 13.15 -22.48 10.86
N PRO A 107 14.30 -23.19 10.90
CA PRO A 107 15.28 -23.05 11.98
C PRO A 107 15.86 -21.63 12.13
N ALA A 108 15.76 -20.83 11.07
CA ALA A 108 16.21 -19.44 11.05
C ALA A 108 15.21 -18.46 11.67
N ALA A 109 13.94 -18.84 11.79
CA ALA A 109 12.91 -18.01 12.40
C ALA A 109 13.13 -17.89 13.93
N ALA A 110 12.79 -16.74 14.47
CA ALA A 110 12.85 -16.49 15.91
C ALA A 110 11.74 -15.55 16.34
N ASN A 111 11.15 -15.84 17.49
CA ASN A 111 10.12 -15.00 18.13
C ASN A 111 8.97 -14.60 17.16
N THR A 112 8.52 -15.53 16.31
CA THR A 112 7.51 -15.24 15.28
C THR A 112 6.17 -14.78 15.86
N TRP A 113 5.85 -15.15 17.11
CA TRP A 113 4.68 -14.67 17.85
C TRP A 113 4.68 -13.16 18.06
N MET A 114 5.85 -12.50 18.02
CA MET A 114 5.97 -11.05 18.18
C MET A 114 5.37 -10.26 17.00
N ILE A 115 5.01 -10.94 15.92
CA ILE A 115 4.25 -10.30 14.85
C ILE A 115 2.95 -9.68 15.35
N ILE A 116 2.32 -10.26 16.38
CA ILE A 116 1.07 -9.76 16.94
C ILE A 116 1.28 -8.40 17.63
N PRO A 117 2.12 -8.28 18.69
CA PRO A 117 2.32 -6.97 19.33
C PRO A 117 2.98 -5.94 18.41
N LEU A 118 3.94 -6.32 17.56
CA LEU A 118 4.56 -5.43 16.59
C LEU A 118 3.56 -4.99 15.52
N GLY A 119 2.71 -5.90 15.05
CA GLY A 119 1.67 -5.59 14.08
C GLY A 119 0.62 -4.64 14.64
N ILE A 120 0.15 -4.86 15.88
CA ILE A 120 -0.79 -3.95 16.54
C ILE A 120 -0.17 -2.56 16.69
N ALA A 121 1.09 -2.48 17.12
CA ALA A 121 1.81 -1.22 17.23
C ALA A 121 1.94 -0.52 15.86
N ALA A 122 2.31 -1.25 14.82
CA ALA A 122 2.38 -0.73 13.46
C ALA A 122 1.02 -0.23 12.98
N PHE A 123 -0.04 -1.01 13.14
CA PHE A 123 -1.40 -0.62 12.78
C PHE A 123 -1.81 0.71 13.45
N VAL A 124 -1.63 0.82 14.76
CA VAL A 124 -2.03 2.02 15.52
C VAL A 124 -1.20 3.24 15.10
N VAL A 125 0.12 3.09 14.98
CA VAL A 125 1.01 4.20 14.61
C VAL A 125 0.72 4.68 13.19
N PHE A 126 0.64 3.78 12.22
CA PHE A 126 0.31 4.14 10.84
C PHE A 126 -1.07 4.79 10.74
N TYR A 127 -2.07 4.24 11.44
CA TYR A 127 -3.41 4.82 11.48
C TYR A 127 -3.40 6.25 12.03
N LEU A 128 -2.76 6.47 13.18
CA LEU A 128 -2.74 7.80 13.83
C LEU A 128 -1.97 8.81 13.00
N VAL A 129 -0.79 8.44 12.47
CA VAL A 129 0.04 9.33 11.67
C VAL A 129 -0.66 9.70 10.37
N PHE A 130 -1.22 8.73 9.65
CA PHE A 130 -1.96 8.98 8.41
C PHE A 130 -3.20 9.82 8.66
N ARG A 131 -4.01 9.47 9.65
CA ARG A 131 -5.19 10.25 10.00
C ARG A 131 -4.85 11.68 10.36
N PHE A 132 -3.81 11.89 11.18
CA PHE A 132 -3.35 13.23 11.55
C PHE A 132 -2.85 14.00 10.33
N ALA A 133 -1.99 13.42 9.51
CA ALA A 133 -1.44 14.07 8.33
C ALA A 133 -2.54 14.46 7.34
N ILE A 134 -3.43 13.51 6.99
CA ILE A 134 -4.52 13.75 6.05
C ILE A 134 -5.45 14.85 6.54
N THR A 135 -5.85 14.81 7.82
CA THR A 135 -6.82 15.77 8.35
C THR A 135 -6.21 17.15 8.60
N LYS A 136 -4.95 17.22 9.08
CA LYS A 136 -4.30 18.49 9.42
C LYS A 136 -3.86 19.26 8.18
N PHE A 137 -3.37 18.57 7.16
CA PHE A 137 -2.83 19.20 5.96
C PHE A 137 -3.77 19.10 4.76
N ASP A 138 -4.99 18.58 4.95
CA ASP A 138 -6.01 18.35 3.92
C ASP A 138 -5.43 17.66 2.67
N LEU A 139 -4.68 16.58 2.91
CA LEU A 139 -3.95 15.89 1.86
C LEU A 139 -4.90 15.12 0.95
N LYS A 140 -4.60 15.13 -0.35
CA LYS A 140 -5.29 14.29 -1.34
C LYS A 140 -4.89 12.84 -1.16
N THR A 141 -5.87 11.98 -1.01
CA THR A 141 -5.73 10.52 -0.92
C THR A 141 -6.90 9.88 -1.67
N PRO A 142 -6.88 8.59 -1.98
CA PRO A 142 -7.99 7.94 -2.68
C PRO A 142 -9.35 8.24 -2.06
N GLY A 143 -10.28 8.74 -2.88
CA GLY A 143 -11.59 9.22 -2.45
C GLY A 143 -11.62 10.61 -1.81
N ARG A 144 -10.52 11.38 -1.91
CA ARG A 144 -10.41 12.81 -1.57
C ARG A 144 -9.89 13.64 -2.75
N GLU A 145 -9.94 13.11 -3.94
CA GLU A 145 -9.60 13.79 -5.19
C GLU A 145 -10.62 14.90 -5.49
N ASP A 146 -10.27 15.81 -6.41
CA ASP A 146 -11.20 16.82 -6.87
C ASP A 146 -12.28 16.18 -7.76
N GLU A 147 -13.51 16.71 -7.75
CA GLU A 147 -14.65 16.13 -8.47
C GLU A 147 -14.39 15.92 -9.99
N ASP A 148 -13.54 16.76 -10.59
CA ASP A 148 -13.17 16.65 -12.02
C ASP A 148 -12.24 15.44 -12.29
N GLU A 149 -11.34 15.11 -11.36
CA GLU A 149 -10.47 13.93 -11.44
C GLU A 149 -11.26 12.65 -11.22
N GLU A 150 -12.17 12.66 -10.24
CA GLU A 150 -13.07 11.53 -9.92
C GLU A 150 -14.05 11.24 -11.05
N ALA A 151 -14.55 12.28 -11.75
CA ALA A 151 -15.40 12.12 -12.90
C ALA A 151 -14.66 11.54 -14.12
N ALA A 152 -13.37 11.85 -14.28
CA ALA A 152 -12.54 11.29 -15.34
C ALA A 152 -12.28 9.79 -15.11
N GLU A 153 -11.99 9.38 -13.88
CA GLU A 153 -11.81 7.95 -13.53
C GLU A 153 -13.12 7.15 -13.63
N ALA A 154 -14.24 7.72 -13.20
CA ALA A 154 -15.55 7.05 -13.24
C ALA A 154 -16.04 6.79 -14.67
N ASN A 155 -15.62 7.58 -15.64
CA ASN A 155 -15.94 7.37 -17.05
C ASN A 155 -15.13 6.26 -17.73
N ILE A 156 -14.05 5.78 -17.10
CA ILE A 156 -13.29 4.61 -17.57
C ILE A 156 -13.83 3.35 -16.86
N THR A 157 -15.14 3.09 -16.96
CA THR A 157 -15.69 1.82 -16.50
C THR A 157 -15.33 0.72 -17.50
N LEU A 158 -14.63 -0.28 -17.03
CA LEU A 158 -14.28 -1.53 -17.74
C LEU A 158 -15.55 -2.40 -18.07
N ALA A 159 -16.74 -1.82 -17.95
CA ALA A 159 -17.97 -2.49 -18.29
C ALA A 159 -18.11 -2.55 -19.82
N ASN A 160 -18.15 -3.73 -20.35
CA ASN A 160 -18.51 -4.12 -21.71
C ASN A 160 -17.42 -4.44 -22.72
N ASN A 161 -16.19 -4.77 -22.36
CA ASN A 161 -15.14 -5.17 -23.35
C ASN A 161 -14.96 -4.15 -24.52
N ASP A 162 -15.37 -2.90 -24.34
CA ASP A 162 -15.16 -1.84 -25.33
C ASP A 162 -13.75 -1.23 -25.15
N TYR A 163 -12.76 -1.97 -25.58
CA TYR A 163 -11.37 -1.52 -25.55
C TYR A 163 -11.12 -0.24 -26.32
N THR A 164 -11.98 0.08 -27.32
CA THR A 164 -11.86 1.32 -28.09
C THR A 164 -12.23 2.54 -27.27
N ALA A 165 -13.30 2.45 -26.46
CA ALA A 165 -13.69 3.53 -25.56
C ALA A 165 -12.64 3.76 -24.47
N ILE A 166 -12.12 2.67 -23.89
CA ILE A 166 -11.04 2.71 -22.90
C ILE A 166 -9.79 3.36 -23.50
N ALA A 167 -9.34 2.90 -24.68
CA ALA A 167 -8.17 3.43 -25.35
C ALA A 167 -8.30 4.94 -25.67
N LYS A 168 -9.49 5.40 -26.07
CA LYS A 168 -9.76 6.84 -26.26
C LYS A 168 -9.66 7.63 -24.96
N GLY A 169 -10.21 7.08 -23.86
CA GLY A 169 -10.12 7.70 -22.55
C GLY A 169 -8.68 7.83 -22.06
N VAL A 170 -7.91 6.75 -22.16
CA VAL A 170 -6.47 6.75 -21.84
C VAL A 170 -5.71 7.74 -22.71
N LEU A 171 -5.94 7.73 -24.02
CA LEU A 171 -5.27 8.64 -24.95
C LEU A 171 -5.57 10.12 -24.62
N ALA A 172 -6.80 10.42 -24.24
CA ALA A 172 -7.17 11.77 -23.79
C ALA A 172 -6.48 12.16 -22.48
N ALA A 173 -6.44 11.23 -21.51
CA ALA A 173 -5.81 11.44 -20.20
C ALA A 173 -4.29 11.69 -20.29
N VAL A 174 -3.61 11.04 -21.24
CA VAL A 174 -2.16 11.27 -21.48
C VAL A 174 -1.86 12.48 -22.38
N GLY A 175 -2.85 13.30 -22.68
CA GLY A 175 -2.67 14.54 -23.47
C GLY A 175 -2.79 14.38 -24.99
N GLY A 176 -3.37 13.28 -25.47
CA GLY A 176 -3.62 13.02 -26.89
C GLY A 176 -2.45 12.35 -27.62
N LYS A 177 -2.68 12.02 -28.88
CA LYS A 177 -1.73 11.26 -29.72
C LYS A 177 -0.36 11.93 -29.88
N ASP A 178 -0.32 13.25 -29.83
CA ASP A 178 0.90 14.02 -30.06
C ASP A 178 1.84 14.01 -28.85
N ASN A 179 1.33 13.57 -27.70
CA ASN A 179 2.10 13.38 -26.47
C ASN A 179 2.55 11.93 -26.23
N VAL A 180 2.20 11.01 -27.12
CA VAL A 180 2.57 9.59 -27.03
C VAL A 180 3.64 9.28 -28.08
N ALA A 181 4.85 8.98 -27.62
CA ALA A 181 5.98 8.66 -28.48
C ALA A 181 5.99 7.19 -28.91
N ASN A 182 5.61 6.27 -28.03
CA ASN A 182 5.56 4.84 -28.30
C ASN A 182 4.56 4.14 -27.36
N VAL A 183 4.02 3.01 -27.79
CA VAL A 183 3.15 2.14 -27.00
C VAL A 183 3.71 0.73 -27.08
N ASP A 184 4.11 0.20 -25.93
CA ASP A 184 4.58 -1.16 -25.78
C ASP A 184 3.66 -1.94 -24.84
N TYR A 185 3.71 -3.27 -24.91
CA TYR A 185 3.00 -4.18 -24.01
C TYR A 185 3.97 -5.16 -23.38
N CYS A 186 3.69 -5.51 -22.14
CA CYS A 186 4.36 -6.60 -21.45
C CYS A 186 3.47 -7.85 -21.52
N ALA A 187 3.98 -8.92 -22.12
CA ALA A 187 3.28 -10.20 -22.26
C ALA A 187 3.68 -11.16 -21.14
#